data_5466af45578da61973b6a3971763ecbd
#
_entry.id   5466af45578da61973b6a3971763ecbd
#
_cell.length_a   1.000
_cell.length_b   1.000
_cell.length_c   1.000
_cell.angle_alpha   90.00
_cell.angle_beta   90.00
_cell.angle_gamma   90.00
#
_symmetry.space_group_name_H-M   'P 1'
#
loop_
_entity.id
_entity.type
_entity.pdbx_description
1 polymer ?
#
loop_
_entity_poly.entity_id
_entity_poly.type
_entity_poly.pdbx_seq_one_letter_code
_entity_poly.pdbx_strand_id
1 'polypeptide(L)'
;MKKKIVIQIPCLNEESTIGKVIKDLKKSLPNVEIIVYDNSSTDNTIKEAKKHGAKVFLEKKKGKGNVVKRMFSDNLDANVYVMLDGDDTYDTSKIKQSIDTFHIEKYDMLVAKRVHSNPSAYRRGHVIGNQMFSRFVNFIFGNDVSDIFSGYRIFSKRFIKTFPQNSKEFEVEAELTIHALEQGFKVGEFECLYKPRPEGSISKLSTFKDGIKILRLILILIKDEKPLLFFSILSIFFMLSSLSVGIPIIKEFYLTGLVERLPSAILAGLFSVISFLSFFCGLILDVMKKIRFENKKMNYLLFKD
;
A
#
# COMPACT_ATOMS: atom_id res chain seq x y z
N MET A 1 21.50 3.17 25.62
CA MET A 1 22.00 3.79 24.38
C MET A 1 20.89 4.66 23.78
N LYS A 2 21.17 5.91 23.36
CA LYS A 2 20.18 6.72 22.63
C LYS A 2 19.89 6.03 21.29
N LYS A 3 18.63 5.68 21.06
CA LYS A 3 18.22 5.05 19.78
C LYS A 3 18.37 6.07 18.65
N LYS A 4 19.09 5.71 17.61
CA LYS A 4 19.32 6.57 16.45
C LYS A 4 18.07 6.64 15.60
N ILE A 5 17.55 7.85 15.36
CA ILE A 5 16.36 8.13 14.57
C ILE A 5 16.81 8.77 13.26
N VAL A 6 16.23 8.36 12.14
CA VAL A 6 16.41 8.97 10.82
C VAL A 6 15.06 9.35 10.24
N ILE A 7 14.95 10.57 9.73
CA ILE A 7 13.77 11.04 9.00
C ILE A 7 14.07 11.02 7.51
N GLN A 8 13.22 10.37 6.74
CA GLN A 8 13.34 10.17 5.31
C GLN A 8 12.15 10.84 4.61
N ILE A 9 12.43 11.76 3.70
CA ILE A 9 11.42 12.60 3.06
C ILE A 9 11.49 12.38 1.54
N PRO A 10 10.52 11.65 0.94
CA PRO A 10 10.42 11.57 -0.51
C PRO A 10 9.91 12.90 -1.07
N CYS A 11 10.61 13.47 -2.06
CA CYS A 11 10.28 14.77 -2.65
C CYS A 11 10.25 14.72 -4.17
N LEU A 12 9.31 15.49 -4.75
CA LEU A 12 9.28 15.79 -6.17
C LEU A 12 8.61 17.17 -6.36
N ASN A 13 9.38 18.20 -6.74
CA ASN A 13 8.90 19.55 -6.97
C ASN A 13 8.16 20.13 -5.74
N GLU A 14 8.88 20.25 -4.62
CA GLU A 14 8.38 20.75 -3.34
C GLU A 14 9.25 21.93 -2.81
N GLU A 15 9.78 22.78 -3.72
CA GLU A 15 10.67 23.89 -3.35
C GLU A 15 10.04 24.87 -2.36
N SER A 16 8.71 25.08 -2.44
CA SER A 16 7.96 26.01 -1.59
C SER A 16 7.75 25.50 -0.15
N THR A 17 7.83 24.20 0.08
CA THR A 17 7.41 23.54 1.34
C THR A 17 8.55 22.86 2.08
N ILE A 18 9.49 22.25 1.36
CA ILE A 18 10.51 21.38 1.94
C ILE A 18 11.38 22.09 3.00
N GLY A 19 11.71 23.37 2.77
CA GLY A 19 12.49 24.16 3.72
C GLY A 19 11.79 24.33 5.07
N LYS A 20 10.46 24.57 5.05
CA LYS A 20 9.64 24.69 6.26
C LYS A 20 9.53 23.36 6.99
N VAL A 21 9.24 22.27 6.26
CA VAL A 21 9.16 20.92 6.83
C VAL A 21 10.44 20.56 7.58
N ILE A 22 11.62 20.79 6.98
CA ILE A 22 12.91 20.52 7.63
C ILE A 22 13.10 21.37 8.88
N LYS A 23 12.73 22.65 8.88
CA LYS A 23 12.82 23.53 10.05
C LYS A 23 11.93 23.05 11.19
N ASP A 24 10.67 22.72 10.90
CA ASP A 24 9.70 22.26 11.88
C ASP A 24 10.15 20.92 12.52
N LEU A 25 10.69 20.02 11.72
CA LEU A 25 11.27 18.75 12.20
C LEU A 25 12.48 18.98 13.12
N LYS A 26 13.41 19.86 12.75
CA LYS A 26 14.57 20.20 13.59
C LYS A 26 14.19 20.91 14.89
N LYS A 27 13.11 21.69 14.87
CA LYS A 27 12.56 22.34 16.08
C LYS A 27 12.00 21.27 17.05
N SER A 28 11.29 20.28 16.53
CA SER A 28 10.67 19.21 17.33
C SER A 28 11.69 18.14 17.78
N LEU A 29 12.71 17.86 16.96
CA LEU A 29 13.76 16.87 17.20
C LEU A 29 15.14 17.47 16.88
N PRO A 30 15.74 18.24 17.79
CA PRO A 30 17.10 18.76 17.61
C PRO A 30 18.10 17.62 17.39
N ASN A 31 19.03 17.78 16.47
CA ASN A 31 20.07 16.79 16.11
C ASN A 31 19.57 15.50 15.41
N VAL A 32 18.33 15.49 14.91
CA VAL A 32 17.85 14.37 14.08
C VAL A 32 18.51 14.42 12.70
N GLU A 33 18.87 13.26 12.18
CA GLU A 33 19.33 13.15 10.79
C GLU A 33 18.13 13.18 9.85
N ILE A 34 18.12 14.15 8.93
CA ILE A 34 17.06 14.30 7.91
C ILE A 34 17.68 14.06 6.54
N ILE A 35 17.07 13.14 5.80
CA ILE A 35 17.47 12.76 4.44
C ILE A 35 16.29 13.01 3.50
N VAL A 36 16.50 13.84 2.53
CA VAL A 36 15.55 14.08 1.43
C VAL A 36 15.92 13.18 0.25
N TYR A 37 14.97 12.43 -0.23
CA TYR A 37 15.10 11.61 -1.42
C TYR A 37 14.37 12.28 -2.57
N ASP A 38 15.13 12.94 -3.42
CA ASP A 38 14.62 13.70 -4.55
C ASP A 38 14.35 12.78 -5.75
N ASN A 39 13.14 12.84 -6.30
CA ASN A 39 12.73 12.02 -7.44
C ASN A 39 12.86 12.76 -8.78
N SER A 40 14.02 13.36 -9.02
CA SER A 40 14.33 14.13 -10.22
C SER A 40 13.45 15.40 -10.33
N SER A 41 13.43 16.23 -9.27
CA SER A 41 12.78 17.53 -9.27
C SER A 41 13.38 18.45 -10.32
N THR A 42 12.54 19.29 -10.91
CA THR A 42 12.91 20.29 -11.93
C THR A 42 12.96 21.70 -11.38
N ASP A 43 12.56 21.88 -10.12
CA ASP A 43 12.58 23.13 -9.36
C ASP A 43 13.76 23.21 -8.39
N ASN A 44 13.75 24.17 -7.45
CA ASN A 44 14.82 24.33 -6.47
C ASN A 44 14.71 23.42 -5.22
N THR A 45 13.90 22.36 -5.23
CA THR A 45 13.71 21.44 -4.10
C THR A 45 15.04 21.00 -3.47
N ILE A 46 15.99 20.52 -4.28
CA ILE A 46 17.31 20.05 -3.81
C ILE A 46 18.09 21.16 -3.11
N LYS A 47 18.08 22.35 -3.69
CA LYS A 47 18.81 23.52 -3.16
C LYS A 47 18.23 23.95 -1.81
N GLU A 48 16.90 24.06 -1.71
CA GLU A 48 16.22 24.42 -0.47
C GLU A 48 16.41 23.36 0.63
N ALA A 49 16.34 22.07 0.29
CA ALA A 49 16.60 21.00 1.26
C ALA A 49 18.02 21.08 1.85
N LYS A 50 19.04 21.26 1.01
CA LYS A 50 20.44 21.39 1.45
C LYS A 50 20.64 22.65 2.28
N LYS A 51 20.08 23.78 1.88
CA LYS A 51 20.16 25.07 2.60
C LYS A 51 19.62 24.96 4.03
N HIS A 52 18.61 24.13 4.27
CA HIS A 52 18.05 23.87 5.59
C HIS A 52 18.74 22.70 6.32
N GLY A 53 19.84 22.18 5.76
CA GLY A 53 20.73 21.23 6.40
C GLY A 53 20.20 19.79 6.41
N ALA A 54 19.45 19.39 5.38
CA ALA A 54 19.17 17.99 5.09
C ALA A 54 20.24 17.40 4.17
N LYS A 55 20.51 16.09 4.32
CA LYS A 55 21.21 15.32 3.29
C LYS A 55 20.25 15.07 2.12
N VAL A 56 20.75 15.07 0.89
CA VAL A 56 19.91 14.86 -0.29
C VAL A 56 20.49 13.72 -1.13
N PHE A 57 19.64 12.72 -1.39
CA PHE A 57 19.92 11.64 -2.33
C PHE A 57 18.99 11.74 -3.55
N LEU A 58 19.54 11.46 -4.73
CA LEU A 58 18.79 11.53 -5.98
C LEU A 58 18.31 10.12 -6.38
N GLU A 59 17.01 9.95 -6.55
CA GLU A 59 16.44 8.75 -7.19
C GLU A 59 16.00 9.10 -8.62
N LYS A 60 16.70 8.52 -9.60
CA LYS A 60 16.47 8.77 -11.03
C LYS A 60 15.22 8.08 -11.58
N LYS A 61 14.85 6.94 -10.99
CA LYS A 61 13.65 6.21 -11.41
C LYS A 61 12.42 6.94 -10.87
N LYS A 62 11.58 7.45 -11.77
CA LYS A 62 10.36 8.18 -11.40
C LYS A 62 9.36 7.28 -10.68
N GLY A 63 8.66 7.87 -9.70
CA GLY A 63 7.60 7.24 -8.92
C GLY A 63 7.95 7.08 -7.44
N LYS A 64 6.99 7.41 -6.57
CA LYS A 64 7.16 7.40 -5.09
C LYS A 64 7.60 6.01 -4.59
N GLY A 65 7.08 4.92 -5.17
CA GLY A 65 7.49 3.57 -4.84
C GLY A 65 8.98 3.31 -5.06
N ASN A 66 9.57 3.83 -6.15
CA ASN A 66 11.01 3.73 -6.39
C ASN A 66 11.82 4.52 -5.36
N VAL A 67 11.31 5.67 -4.93
CA VAL A 67 11.93 6.47 -3.87
C VAL A 67 11.92 5.71 -2.54
N VAL A 68 10.77 5.17 -2.13
CA VAL A 68 10.65 4.39 -0.88
C VAL A 68 11.54 3.14 -0.94
N LYS A 69 11.62 2.48 -2.10
CA LYS A 69 12.55 1.38 -2.32
C LYS A 69 14.00 1.80 -2.06
N ARG A 70 14.43 2.96 -2.57
CA ARG A 70 15.75 3.52 -2.31
C ARG A 70 15.95 3.83 -0.83
N MET A 71 14.95 4.47 -0.18
CA MET A 71 14.98 4.81 1.24
C MET A 71 15.24 3.57 2.11
N PHE A 72 14.60 2.45 1.81
CA PHE A 72 14.71 1.22 2.58
C PHE A 72 15.93 0.38 2.22
N SER A 73 16.45 0.50 0.99
CA SER A 73 17.67 -0.21 0.56
C SER A 73 18.95 0.49 0.99
N ASP A 74 18.91 1.79 1.26
CA ASP A 74 20.06 2.48 1.82
C ASP A 74 20.35 1.94 3.22
N ASN A 75 21.58 1.46 3.42
CA ASN A 75 21.96 0.78 4.65
C ASN A 75 22.26 1.80 5.77
N LEU A 76 21.22 2.52 6.18
CA LEU A 76 21.30 3.48 7.28
C LEU A 76 21.34 2.72 8.62
N ASP A 77 22.31 3.08 9.46
CA ASP A 77 22.37 2.55 10.81
C ASP A 77 21.45 3.36 11.72
N ALA A 78 20.16 3.01 11.74
CA ALA A 78 19.17 3.60 12.62
C ALA A 78 18.29 2.52 13.26
N ASN A 79 17.66 2.86 14.38
CA ASN A 79 16.72 1.99 15.08
C ASN A 79 15.27 2.33 14.71
N VAL A 80 15.02 3.61 14.37
CA VAL A 80 13.71 4.13 14.01
C VAL A 80 13.83 4.94 12.73
N TYR A 81 12.94 4.66 11.81
CA TYR A 81 12.84 5.32 10.53
C TYR A 81 11.50 6.04 10.45
N VAL A 82 11.52 7.33 10.19
CA VAL A 82 10.32 8.13 10.01
C VAL A 82 10.22 8.51 8.55
N MET A 83 9.15 8.12 7.88
CA MET A 83 8.79 8.59 6.55
C MET A 83 7.77 9.72 6.67
N LEU A 84 7.97 10.82 5.95
CA LEU A 84 7.07 11.97 5.95
C LEU A 84 7.10 12.64 4.58
N ASP A 85 5.94 13.05 4.05
CA ASP A 85 5.86 13.79 2.79
C ASP A 85 6.43 15.21 2.92
N GLY A 86 7.04 15.74 1.83
CA GLY A 86 7.70 17.06 1.82
C GLY A 86 6.78 18.24 1.57
N ASP A 87 5.46 18.05 1.50
CA ASP A 87 4.46 19.02 1.02
C ASP A 87 3.80 19.88 2.14
N ASP A 88 4.34 19.84 3.37
CA ASP A 88 3.86 20.60 4.56
C ASP A 88 2.39 20.34 4.94
N THR A 89 1.84 19.20 4.54
CA THR A 89 0.45 18.85 4.88
C THR A 89 0.31 18.22 6.27
N TYR A 90 1.34 17.56 6.79
CA TYR A 90 1.33 16.92 8.10
C TYR A 90 1.84 17.86 9.21
N ASP A 91 1.16 17.86 10.34
CA ASP A 91 1.65 18.53 11.54
C ASP A 91 2.71 17.67 12.24
N THR A 92 3.93 18.21 12.31
CA THR A 92 5.07 17.50 12.91
C THR A 92 5.29 17.85 14.40
N SER A 93 4.43 18.65 15.02
CA SER A 93 4.58 19.09 16.41
C SER A 93 4.61 17.93 17.42
N LYS A 94 3.86 16.87 17.15
CA LYS A 94 3.74 15.66 17.98
C LYS A 94 4.73 14.54 17.64
N ILE A 95 5.69 14.77 16.72
CA ILE A 95 6.61 13.72 16.23
C ILE A 95 7.39 13.05 17.36
N LYS A 96 7.84 13.81 18.37
CA LYS A 96 8.54 13.26 19.53
C LYS A 96 7.65 12.31 20.31
N GLN A 97 6.43 12.74 20.65
CA GLN A 97 5.45 11.92 21.35
C GLN A 97 5.12 10.63 20.57
N SER A 98 4.95 10.73 19.26
CA SER A 98 4.65 9.56 18.40
C SER A 98 5.82 8.55 18.40
N ILE A 99 7.07 9.03 18.39
CA ILE A 99 8.25 8.17 18.51
C ILE A 99 8.34 7.52 19.90
N ASP A 100 8.02 8.25 20.96
CA ASP A 100 7.99 7.72 22.34
C ASP A 100 6.92 6.62 22.46
N THR A 101 5.71 6.87 21.94
CA THR A 101 4.63 5.86 21.88
C THR A 101 5.04 4.64 21.06
N PHE A 102 5.67 4.86 19.89
CA PHE A 102 6.19 3.78 19.05
C PHE A 102 7.15 2.85 19.83
N HIS A 103 8.00 3.41 20.67
CA HIS A 103 8.94 2.64 21.47
C HIS A 103 8.27 1.93 22.66
N ILE A 104 7.41 2.62 23.39
CA ILE A 104 6.73 2.07 24.58
C ILE A 104 5.87 0.88 24.18
N GLU A 105 5.09 1.06 23.11
CA GLU A 105 4.19 0.04 22.60
C GLU A 105 4.89 -1.03 21.76
N LYS A 106 6.17 -0.86 21.44
CA LYS A 106 6.95 -1.78 20.58
C LYS A 106 6.28 -2.03 19.22
N TYR A 107 5.81 -0.97 18.58
CA TYR A 107 5.25 -1.08 17.24
C TYR A 107 6.33 -1.39 16.20
N ASP A 108 5.94 -2.12 15.14
CA ASP A 108 6.74 -2.29 13.93
C ASP A 108 6.43 -1.20 12.91
N MET A 109 5.18 -0.75 12.88
CA MET A 109 4.74 0.38 12.08
C MET A 109 3.72 1.21 12.87
N LEU A 110 3.89 2.54 12.88
CA LEU A 110 2.93 3.48 13.43
C LEU A 110 2.53 4.46 12.33
N VAL A 111 1.24 4.58 12.06
CA VAL A 111 0.67 5.36 10.95
C VAL A 111 0.02 6.63 11.48
N ALA A 112 0.28 7.77 10.87
CA ALA A 112 -0.43 9.00 11.17
C ALA A 112 -1.81 9.00 10.50
N LYS A 113 -2.86 8.85 11.29
CA LYS A 113 -4.24 9.01 10.83
C LYS A 113 -4.53 10.49 10.59
N ARG A 114 -4.87 10.83 9.35
CA ARG A 114 -5.13 12.21 8.96
C ARG A 114 -6.45 12.73 9.52
N VAL A 115 -6.36 13.73 10.39
CA VAL A 115 -7.52 14.47 10.91
C VAL A 115 -7.57 15.83 10.20
N HIS A 116 -8.61 16.05 9.42
CA HIS A 116 -8.71 17.27 8.59
C HIS A 116 -9.20 18.45 9.40
N SER A 117 -8.48 19.58 9.32
CA SER A 117 -8.87 20.84 9.93
C SER A 117 -10.09 21.49 9.28
N ASN A 118 -10.36 21.17 8.00
CA ASN A 118 -11.52 21.67 7.27
C ASN A 118 -12.08 20.55 6.34
N PRO A 119 -13.25 19.96 6.68
CA PRO A 119 -13.86 18.89 5.89
C PRO A 119 -14.23 19.30 4.45
N SER A 120 -14.45 20.60 4.18
CA SER A 120 -14.85 21.10 2.86
C SER A 120 -13.69 21.14 1.86
N ALA A 121 -12.44 21.17 2.32
CA ALA A 121 -11.26 21.22 1.47
C ALA A 121 -10.88 19.87 0.85
N TYR A 122 -11.50 18.77 1.34
CA TYR A 122 -11.19 17.42 0.88
C TYR A 122 -12.18 16.94 -0.18
N ARG A 123 -11.67 16.44 -1.31
CA ARG A 123 -12.51 15.89 -2.38
C ARG A 123 -13.25 14.65 -1.86
N ARG A 124 -14.57 14.71 -1.74
CA ARG A 124 -15.44 13.65 -1.17
C ARG A 124 -15.13 12.26 -1.75
N GLY A 125 -14.82 12.15 -3.04
CA GLY A 125 -14.49 10.88 -3.69
C GLY A 125 -13.23 10.19 -3.12
N HIS A 126 -12.20 10.95 -2.72
CA HIS A 126 -10.99 10.38 -2.12
C HIS A 126 -11.22 9.85 -0.71
N VAL A 127 -12.07 10.52 0.09
CA VAL A 127 -12.43 10.04 1.43
C VAL A 127 -13.16 8.70 1.34
N ILE A 128 -14.17 8.63 0.46
CA ILE A 128 -14.96 7.40 0.27
C ILE A 128 -14.05 6.26 -0.24
N GLY A 129 -13.21 6.52 -1.23
CA GLY A 129 -12.28 5.52 -1.76
C GLY A 129 -11.30 5.00 -0.70
N ASN A 130 -10.72 5.89 0.11
CA ASN A 130 -9.83 5.49 1.21
C ASN A 130 -10.59 4.65 2.26
N GLN A 131 -11.78 5.08 2.67
CA GLN A 131 -12.59 4.35 3.65
C GLN A 131 -13.03 2.97 3.14
N MET A 132 -13.45 2.87 1.88
CA MET A 132 -13.83 1.59 1.27
C MET A 132 -12.62 0.64 1.21
N PHE A 133 -11.47 1.12 0.78
CA PHE A 133 -10.27 0.31 0.70
C PHE A 133 -9.78 -0.11 2.08
N SER A 134 -9.77 0.81 3.07
CA SER A 134 -9.39 0.48 4.44
C SER A 134 -10.31 -0.56 5.06
N ARG A 135 -11.63 -0.42 4.91
CA ARG A 135 -12.61 -1.43 5.38
C ARG A 135 -12.39 -2.78 4.72
N PHE A 136 -12.09 -2.78 3.43
CA PHE A 136 -11.83 -4.01 2.69
C PHE A 136 -10.54 -4.71 3.16
N VAL A 137 -9.45 -3.97 3.35
CA VAL A 137 -8.20 -4.51 3.89
C VAL A 137 -8.41 -5.04 5.31
N ASN A 138 -9.11 -4.30 6.16
CA ASN A 138 -9.43 -4.72 7.53
C ASN A 138 -10.28 -6.00 7.54
N PHE A 139 -11.23 -6.14 6.62
CA PHE A 139 -12.01 -7.38 6.47
C PHE A 139 -11.14 -8.58 6.08
N ILE A 140 -10.12 -8.39 5.23
CA ILE A 140 -9.22 -9.48 4.83
C ILE A 140 -8.27 -9.90 5.95
N PHE A 141 -7.69 -8.93 6.67
CA PHE A 141 -6.62 -9.16 7.64
C PHE A 141 -7.06 -9.12 9.10
N GLY A 142 -8.32 -8.72 9.39
CA GLY A 142 -8.85 -8.67 10.76
C GLY A 142 -8.20 -7.62 11.64
N ASN A 143 -7.88 -6.44 11.09
CA ASN A 143 -7.21 -5.35 11.80
C ASN A 143 -7.97 -4.03 11.60
N ASP A 144 -7.65 -2.98 12.38
CA ASP A 144 -8.35 -1.69 12.40
C ASP A 144 -7.48 -0.52 11.94
N VAL A 145 -6.77 -0.66 10.80
CA VAL A 145 -6.07 0.48 10.21
C VAL A 145 -7.06 1.36 9.45
N SER A 146 -7.16 2.63 9.86
CA SER A 146 -8.18 3.54 9.32
C SER A 146 -7.68 4.40 8.16
N ASP A 147 -6.38 4.70 8.07
CA ASP A 147 -5.79 5.53 7.01
C ASP A 147 -4.61 4.84 6.30
N ILE A 148 -4.95 3.95 5.37
CA ILE A 148 -3.96 3.12 4.65
C ILE A 148 -3.07 3.94 3.70
N PHE A 149 -3.56 5.08 3.19
CA PHE A 149 -2.81 5.91 2.25
C PHE A 149 -2.06 7.08 2.90
N SER A 150 -1.90 7.07 4.23
CA SER A 150 -1.10 8.09 4.90
C SER A 150 0.39 7.93 4.56
N GLY A 151 1.03 9.03 4.17
CA GLY A 151 2.46 9.11 3.86
C GLY A 151 3.34 9.37 5.09
N TYR A 152 2.76 9.69 6.25
CA TYR A 152 3.51 9.86 7.49
C TYR A 152 3.48 8.59 8.32
N ARG A 153 4.64 7.92 8.43
CA ARG A 153 4.78 6.63 9.11
C ARG A 153 6.09 6.53 9.89
N ILE A 154 6.07 5.74 10.95
CA ILE A 154 7.26 5.39 11.72
C ILE A 154 7.45 3.88 11.63
N PHE A 155 8.68 3.44 11.36
CA PHE A 155 9.00 2.03 11.14
C PHE A 155 10.12 1.55 12.05
N SER A 156 10.05 0.28 12.45
CA SER A 156 11.16 -0.45 13.06
C SER A 156 12.23 -0.81 12.01
N LYS A 157 13.47 -1.02 12.45
CA LYS A 157 14.54 -1.55 11.61
C LYS A 157 14.14 -2.88 10.97
N ARG A 158 13.48 -3.73 11.75
CA ARG A 158 12.98 -5.04 11.34
C ARG A 158 11.97 -4.94 10.21
N PHE A 159 11.00 -4.02 10.30
CA PHE A 159 10.05 -3.77 9.23
C PHE A 159 10.74 -3.44 7.91
N ILE A 160 11.67 -2.48 7.93
CA ILE A 160 12.37 -2.02 6.72
C ILE A 160 13.17 -3.15 6.07
N LYS A 161 13.83 -3.99 6.87
CA LYS A 161 14.65 -5.10 6.36
C LYS A 161 13.82 -6.23 5.74
N THR A 162 12.57 -6.37 6.10
CA THR A 162 11.68 -7.43 5.61
C THR A 162 10.73 -7.00 4.49
N PHE A 163 10.65 -5.71 4.20
CA PHE A 163 9.74 -5.19 3.17
C PHE A 163 10.20 -5.58 1.76
N PRO A 164 9.37 -6.27 0.95
CA PRO A 164 9.79 -6.90 -0.32
C PRO A 164 9.98 -5.93 -1.49
N GLN A 165 9.71 -4.66 -1.36
CA GLN A 165 10.01 -3.58 -2.31
C GLN A 165 9.54 -3.82 -3.76
N ASN A 166 8.28 -4.18 -3.98
CA ASN A 166 7.76 -4.51 -5.30
C ASN A 166 7.07 -3.35 -6.04
N SER A 167 6.48 -2.39 -5.32
CA SER A 167 5.71 -1.31 -5.95
C SER A 167 6.58 -0.26 -6.63
N LYS A 168 6.02 0.35 -7.67
CA LYS A 168 6.69 1.39 -8.47
C LYS A 168 6.05 2.77 -8.34
N GLU A 169 4.80 2.85 -7.89
CA GLU A 169 3.97 4.07 -7.90
C GLU A 169 3.41 4.43 -6.51
N PHE A 170 2.30 5.15 -6.50
CA PHE A 170 1.62 5.66 -5.29
C PHE A 170 0.96 4.60 -4.40
N GLU A 171 0.86 3.37 -4.87
CA GLU A 171 0.30 2.28 -4.08
C GLU A 171 1.26 1.79 -2.96
N VAL A 172 2.43 2.39 -2.84
CA VAL A 172 3.43 1.99 -1.84
C VAL A 172 2.92 2.07 -0.40
N GLU A 173 2.09 3.07 -0.06
CA GLU A 173 1.49 3.19 1.27
C GLU A 173 0.56 2.02 1.58
N ALA A 174 -0.22 1.59 0.59
CA ALA A 174 -1.07 0.41 0.71
C ALA A 174 -0.22 -0.86 0.86
N GLU A 175 0.85 -1.04 0.06
CA GLU A 175 1.76 -2.17 0.19
C GLU A 175 2.44 -2.22 1.56
N LEU A 176 2.88 -1.08 2.10
CA LEU A 176 3.46 -1.01 3.44
C LEU A 176 2.48 -1.52 4.51
N THR A 177 1.21 -1.12 4.41
CA THR A 177 0.17 -1.56 5.34
C THR A 177 -0.13 -3.06 5.17
N ILE A 178 -0.35 -3.51 3.93
CA ILE A 178 -0.65 -4.90 3.62
C ILE A 178 0.49 -5.80 4.10
N HIS A 179 1.75 -5.42 3.83
CA HIS A 179 2.91 -6.16 4.30
C HIS A 179 2.94 -6.27 5.84
N ALA A 180 2.66 -5.17 6.55
CA ALA A 180 2.60 -5.18 8.00
C ALA A 180 1.55 -6.16 8.52
N LEU A 181 0.34 -6.10 7.95
CA LEU A 181 -0.80 -6.93 8.37
C LEU A 181 -0.59 -8.41 7.98
N GLU A 182 -0.09 -8.68 6.79
CA GLU A 182 0.24 -10.03 6.32
C GLU A 182 1.26 -10.72 7.24
N GLN A 183 2.27 -9.98 7.71
CA GLN A 183 3.31 -10.54 8.59
C GLN A 183 2.91 -10.60 10.07
N GLY A 184 1.74 -10.06 10.43
CA GLY A 184 1.31 -9.96 11.83
C GLY A 184 2.18 -8.99 12.64
N PHE A 185 2.74 -7.96 12.00
CA PHE A 185 3.47 -6.91 12.71
C PHE A 185 2.54 -6.13 13.62
N LYS A 186 3.09 -5.60 14.72
CA LYS A 186 2.33 -4.72 15.60
C LYS A 186 2.21 -3.34 14.93
N VAL A 187 1.01 -3.04 14.43
CA VAL A 187 0.66 -1.77 13.79
C VAL A 187 -0.17 -0.94 14.75
N GLY A 188 0.10 0.37 14.80
CA GLY A 188 -0.69 1.34 15.54
C GLY A 188 -0.99 2.57 14.68
N GLU A 189 -1.91 3.40 15.19
CA GLU A 189 -2.23 4.70 14.60
C GLU A 189 -2.12 5.81 15.65
N PHE A 190 -1.80 7.03 15.19
CA PHE A 190 -1.91 8.24 16.00
C PHE A 190 -2.56 9.35 15.18
N GLU A 191 -3.34 10.20 15.82
CA GLU A 191 -4.00 11.31 15.14
C GLU A 191 -3.01 12.41 14.80
N CYS A 192 -2.99 12.80 13.52
CA CYS A 192 -2.17 13.87 12.99
C CYS A 192 -3.03 14.89 12.25
N LEU A 193 -2.92 16.17 12.62
CA LEU A 193 -3.59 17.22 11.90
C LEU A 193 -3.08 17.29 10.47
N TYR A 194 -4.00 17.21 9.51
CA TYR A 194 -3.70 17.29 8.10
C TYR A 194 -4.19 18.62 7.54
N LYS A 195 -3.24 19.44 7.08
CA LYS A 195 -3.47 20.80 6.57
C LYS A 195 -3.75 20.77 5.08
N PRO A 196 -4.50 21.74 4.55
CA PRO A 196 -4.57 21.93 3.11
C PRO A 196 -3.17 22.26 2.56
N ARG A 197 -2.91 21.82 1.32
CA ARG A 197 -1.65 22.18 0.65
C ARG A 197 -1.54 23.70 0.51
N PRO A 198 -0.34 24.27 0.67
CA PRO A 198 -0.10 25.66 0.38
C PRO A 198 -0.48 26.03 -1.06
N GLU A 199 -0.88 27.28 -1.29
CA GLU A 199 -1.16 27.81 -2.64
C GLU A 199 0.07 27.65 -3.53
N GLY A 200 -0.15 27.17 -4.77
CA GLY A 200 0.92 26.89 -5.73
C GLY A 200 1.37 25.42 -5.78
N SER A 201 1.01 24.58 -4.81
CA SER A 201 1.28 23.13 -4.86
C SER A 201 0.15 22.39 -5.59
N ILE A 202 0.47 21.72 -6.71
CA ILE A 202 -0.52 21.01 -7.53
C ILE A 202 -0.72 19.58 -7.00
N SER A 203 -1.98 19.22 -6.70
CA SER A 203 -2.32 17.81 -6.39
C SER A 203 -2.15 16.96 -7.64
N LYS A 204 -1.30 15.93 -7.56
CA LYS A 204 -1.04 14.97 -8.66
C LYS A 204 -2.15 13.89 -8.78
N LEU A 205 -3.22 13.98 -7.97
CA LEU A 205 -4.29 13.00 -7.89
C LEU A 205 -5.51 13.38 -8.77
N SER A 206 -6.05 12.39 -9.48
CA SER A 206 -7.24 12.50 -10.36
C SER A 206 -8.32 11.55 -9.89
N THR A 207 -9.48 12.05 -9.44
CA THR A 207 -10.54 11.28 -8.76
C THR A 207 -11.01 10.03 -9.52
N PHE A 208 -11.22 10.12 -10.83
CA PHE A 208 -11.71 8.98 -11.61
C PHE A 208 -10.61 7.94 -11.89
N LYS A 209 -9.41 8.40 -12.27
CA LYS A 209 -8.25 7.51 -12.51
C LYS A 209 -7.83 6.80 -11.23
N ASP A 210 -7.90 7.49 -10.10
CA ASP A 210 -7.53 6.91 -8.80
C ASP A 210 -8.60 5.92 -8.32
N GLY A 211 -9.89 6.13 -8.62
CA GLY A 211 -10.94 5.15 -8.36
C GLY A 211 -10.71 3.81 -9.10
N ILE A 212 -10.32 3.86 -10.37
CA ILE A 212 -9.97 2.66 -11.15
C ILE A 212 -8.72 1.97 -10.59
N LYS A 213 -7.70 2.75 -10.17
CA LYS A 213 -6.50 2.21 -9.53
C LYS A 213 -6.83 1.48 -8.22
N ILE A 214 -7.68 2.07 -7.37
CA ILE A 214 -8.14 1.46 -6.12
C ILE A 214 -8.89 0.16 -6.41
N LEU A 215 -9.81 0.13 -7.39
CA LEU A 215 -10.52 -1.09 -7.77
C LEU A 215 -9.55 -2.18 -8.26
N ARG A 216 -8.60 -1.82 -9.11
CA ARG A 216 -7.54 -2.74 -9.56
C ARG A 216 -6.72 -3.28 -8.40
N LEU A 217 -6.36 -2.42 -7.43
CA LEU A 217 -5.60 -2.81 -6.25
C LEU A 217 -6.39 -3.79 -5.38
N ILE A 218 -7.70 -3.57 -5.21
CA ILE A 218 -8.61 -4.50 -4.53
C ILE A 218 -8.61 -5.88 -5.21
N LEU A 219 -8.78 -5.90 -6.54
CA LEU A 219 -8.81 -7.17 -7.29
C LEU A 219 -7.48 -7.93 -7.20
N ILE A 220 -6.35 -7.21 -7.29
CA ILE A 220 -5.02 -7.80 -7.12
C ILE A 220 -4.90 -8.36 -5.70
N LEU A 221 -5.32 -7.61 -4.68
CA LEU A 221 -5.24 -8.03 -3.28
C LEU A 221 -6.08 -9.29 -3.01
N ILE A 222 -7.33 -9.35 -3.53
CA ILE A 222 -8.15 -10.56 -3.42
C ILE A 222 -7.46 -11.75 -4.08
N LYS A 223 -6.96 -11.56 -5.30
CA LYS A 223 -6.28 -12.62 -6.05
C LYS A 223 -5.04 -13.13 -5.32
N ASP A 224 -4.25 -12.24 -4.70
CA ASP A 224 -2.98 -12.59 -4.09
C ASP A 224 -3.12 -13.07 -2.63
N GLU A 225 -4.12 -12.54 -1.89
CA GLU A 225 -4.33 -12.85 -0.47
C GLU A 225 -5.45 -13.86 -0.19
N LYS A 226 -6.40 -14.01 -1.11
CA LYS A 226 -7.49 -14.99 -1.02
C LYS A 226 -7.66 -15.72 -2.37
N PRO A 227 -6.60 -16.35 -2.91
CA PRO A 227 -6.62 -16.91 -4.26
C PRO A 227 -7.69 -17.98 -4.41
N LEU A 228 -7.85 -18.86 -3.43
CA LEU A 228 -8.88 -19.91 -3.49
C LEU A 228 -10.27 -19.30 -3.60
N LEU A 229 -10.60 -18.26 -2.83
CA LEU A 229 -11.89 -17.58 -2.92
C LEU A 229 -12.11 -16.91 -4.29
N PHE A 230 -11.10 -16.19 -4.79
CA PHE A 230 -11.17 -15.51 -6.09
C PHE A 230 -11.45 -16.48 -7.24
N PHE A 231 -10.64 -17.53 -7.31
CA PHE A 231 -10.76 -18.54 -8.38
C PHE A 231 -11.97 -19.48 -8.19
N SER A 232 -12.45 -19.69 -6.95
CA SER A 232 -13.71 -20.42 -6.72
C SER A 232 -14.92 -19.63 -7.23
N ILE A 233 -14.97 -18.31 -7.03
CA ILE A 233 -16.04 -17.47 -7.58
C ILE A 233 -16.02 -17.54 -9.12
N LEU A 234 -14.84 -17.45 -9.73
CA LEU A 234 -14.67 -17.57 -11.16
C LEU A 234 -15.09 -18.95 -11.68
N SER A 235 -14.71 -20.01 -10.98
CA SER A 235 -15.11 -21.40 -11.26
C SER A 235 -16.63 -21.55 -11.22
N ILE A 236 -17.29 -21.09 -10.16
CA ILE A 236 -18.75 -21.14 -10.03
C ILE A 236 -19.43 -20.39 -11.19
N PHE A 237 -18.93 -19.21 -11.55
CA PHE A 237 -19.47 -18.45 -12.67
C PHE A 237 -19.43 -19.24 -13.98
N PHE A 238 -18.29 -19.85 -14.32
CA PHE A 238 -18.17 -20.66 -15.53
C PHE A 238 -18.96 -21.97 -15.44
N MET A 239 -19.07 -22.58 -14.27
CA MET A 239 -19.90 -23.76 -14.08
C MET A 239 -21.38 -23.46 -14.31
N LEU A 240 -21.89 -22.38 -13.73
CA LEU A 240 -23.29 -21.94 -13.96
C LEU A 240 -23.54 -21.58 -15.42
N SER A 241 -22.58 -20.96 -16.09
CA SER A 241 -22.66 -20.66 -17.52
C SER A 241 -22.68 -21.94 -18.36
N SER A 242 -21.85 -22.95 -18.01
CA SER A 242 -21.85 -24.27 -18.65
C SER A 242 -23.19 -24.96 -18.48
N LEU A 243 -23.74 -24.99 -17.27
CA LEU A 243 -25.03 -25.62 -16.98
C LEU A 243 -26.19 -24.92 -17.70
N SER A 244 -26.19 -23.59 -17.75
CA SER A 244 -27.24 -22.81 -18.44
C SER A 244 -27.32 -23.09 -19.93
N VAL A 245 -26.18 -23.34 -20.57
CA VAL A 245 -26.11 -23.68 -22.00
C VAL A 245 -26.28 -25.19 -22.21
N GLY A 246 -25.70 -26.01 -21.34
CA GLY A 246 -25.67 -27.47 -21.53
C GLY A 246 -26.98 -28.21 -21.18
N ILE A 247 -27.68 -27.79 -20.10
CA ILE A 247 -28.92 -28.45 -19.67
C ILE A 247 -29.99 -28.46 -20.79
N PRO A 248 -30.26 -27.36 -21.52
CA PRO A 248 -31.22 -27.43 -22.65
C PRO A 248 -30.83 -28.43 -23.74
N ILE A 249 -29.52 -28.48 -24.06
CA ILE A 249 -29.00 -29.41 -25.10
C ILE A 249 -29.13 -30.84 -24.66
N ILE A 250 -28.85 -31.16 -23.42
CA ILE A 250 -29.02 -32.50 -22.84
C ILE A 250 -30.50 -32.94 -22.90
N LYS A 251 -31.43 -32.03 -22.54
CA LYS A 251 -32.87 -32.28 -22.63
C LYS A 251 -33.32 -32.55 -24.08
N GLU A 252 -32.84 -31.74 -25.03
CA GLU A 252 -33.14 -31.88 -26.45
C GLU A 252 -32.63 -33.25 -26.96
N PHE A 253 -31.42 -33.62 -26.58
CA PHE A 253 -30.86 -34.92 -26.91
C PHE A 253 -31.69 -36.10 -26.37
N TYR A 254 -32.21 -36.01 -25.14
CA TYR A 254 -33.07 -37.06 -24.56
C TYR A 254 -34.41 -37.19 -25.30
N LEU A 255 -34.90 -36.11 -25.92
CA LEU A 255 -36.17 -36.09 -26.67
C LEU A 255 -36.02 -36.52 -28.13
N THR A 256 -34.93 -36.11 -28.78
CA THR A 256 -34.73 -36.26 -30.22
C THR A 256 -33.68 -37.28 -30.63
N GLY A 257 -32.79 -37.67 -29.69
CA GLY A 257 -31.62 -38.50 -29.95
C GLY A 257 -30.52 -37.82 -30.76
N LEU A 258 -30.66 -36.48 -31.02
CA LEU A 258 -29.73 -35.72 -31.85
C LEU A 258 -29.20 -34.51 -31.09
N VAL A 259 -27.97 -34.08 -31.42
CA VAL A 259 -27.36 -32.85 -30.89
C VAL A 259 -27.43 -31.78 -32.01
N GLU A 260 -28.56 -31.09 -32.13
CA GLU A 260 -28.77 -30.10 -33.19
C GLU A 260 -27.90 -28.88 -33.04
N ARG A 261 -27.55 -28.51 -31.78
CA ARG A 261 -26.76 -27.30 -31.44
C ARG A 261 -25.33 -27.64 -31.06
N LEU A 262 -24.61 -28.32 -31.97
CA LEU A 262 -23.23 -28.77 -31.71
C LEU A 262 -22.29 -27.61 -31.26
N PRO A 263 -22.31 -26.41 -31.88
CA PRO A 263 -21.45 -25.30 -31.39
C PRO A 263 -21.74 -24.92 -29.93
N SER A 264 -23.00 -24.91 -29.53
CA SER A 264 -23.38 -24.60 -28.14
C SER A 264 -22.98 -25.72 -27.18
N ALA A 265 -23.03 -26.99 -27.60
CA ALA A 265 -22.56 -28.13 -26.81
C ALA A 265 -21.04 -28.01 -26.54
N ILE A 266 -20.25 -27.67 -27.57
CA ILE A 266 -18.82 -27.42 -27.45
C ILE A 266 -18.55 -26.26 -26.50
N LEU A 267 -19.31 -25.14 -26.61
CA LEU A 267 -19.17 -23.98 -25.73
C LEU A 267 -19.46 -24.34 -24.27
N ALA A 268 -20.50 -25.13 -24.00
CA ALA A 268 -20.81 -25.60 -22.65
C ALA A 268 -19.67 -26.48 -22.10
N GLY A 269 -19.10 -27.35 -22.91
CA GLY A 269 -17.93 -28.14 -22.55
C GLY A 269 -16.71 -27.30 -22.22
N LEU A 270 -16.42 -26.27 -23.04
CA LEU A 270 -15.34 -25.33 -22.79
C LEU A 270 -15.51 -24.56 -21.46
N PHE A 271 -16.73 -24.08 -21.17
CA PHE A 271 -17.00 -23.42 -19.89
C PHE A 271 -16.80 -24.37 -18.71
N SER A 272 -17.18 -25.64 -18.82
CA SER A 272 -16.92 -26.65 -17.81
C SER A 272 -15.43 -26.83 -17.57
N VAL A 273 -14.62 -27.00 -18.61
CA VAL A 273 -13.16 -27.14 -18.52
C VAL A 273 -12.53 -25.90 -17.87
N ILE A 274 -12.93 -24.68 -18.28
CA ILE A 274 -12.45 -23.42 -17.70
C ILE A 274 -12.81 -23.35 -16.21
N SER A 275 -14.00 -23.79 -15.82
CA SER A 275 -14.42 -23.87 -14.42
C SER A 275 -13.49 -24.75 -13.59
N PHE A 276 -13.24 -25.99 -14.02
CA PHE A 276 -12.32 -26.89 -13.32
C PHE A 276 -10.89 -26.33 -13.25
N LEU A 277 -10.37 -25.82 -14.38
CA LEU A 277 -9.04 -25.21 -14.40
C LEU A 277 -8.93 -24.02 -13.44
N SER A 278 -9.96 -23.16 -13.37
CA SER A 278 -9.99 -22.04 -12.43
C SER A 278 -9.91 -22.54 -10.98
N PHE A 279 -10.70 -23.57 -10.63
CA PHE A 279 -10.67 -24.12 -9.27
C PHE A 279 -9.30 -24.67 -8.89
N PHE A 280 -8.68 -25.47 -9.76
CA PHE A 280 -7.35 -26.02 -9.52
C PHE A 280 -6.27 -24.93 -9.43
N CYS A 281 -6.35 -23.89 -10.28
CA CYS A 281 -5.48 -22.72 -10.14
C CYS A 281 -5.61 -22.08 -8.76
N GLY A 282 -6.84 -21.94 -8.25
CA GLY A 282 -7.08 -21.40 -6.91
C GLY A 282 -6.42 -22.24 -5.81
N LEU A 283 -6.52 -23.55 -5.88
CA LEU A 283 -5.88 -24.47 -4.93
C LEU A 283 -4.35 -24.35 -4.96
N ILE A 284 -3.74 -24.36 -6.15
CA ILE A 284 -2.28 -24.25 -6.30
C ILE A 284 -1.78 -22.91 -5.75
N LEU A 285 -2.45 -21.82 -6.10
CA LEU A 285 -2.05 -20.49 -5.64
C LEU A 285 -2.23 -20.31 -4.13
N ASP A 286 -3.22 -20.95 -3.51
CA ASP A 286 -3.41 -20.92 -2.05
C ASP A 286 -2.26 -21.62 -1.32
N VAL A 287 -1.78 -22.74 -1.85
CA VAL A 287 -0.60 -23.43 -1.32
C VAL A 287 0.66 -22.58 -1.50
N MET A 288 0.85 -21.97 -2.68
CA MET A 288 1.99 -21.07 -2.95
C MET A 288 1.98 -19.85 -2.03
N LYS A 289 0.80 -19.30 -1.73
CA LYS A 289 0.64 -18.23 -0.75
C LYS A 289 1.13 -18.65 0.64
N LYS A 290 0.75 -19.82 1.13
CA LYS A 290 1.20 -20.34 2.43
C LYS A 290 2.73 -20.46 2.50
N ILE A 291 3.35 -21.00 1.47
CA ILE A 291 4.82 -21.11 1.37
C ILE A 291 5.48 -19.72 1.38
N ARG A 292 4.92 -18.76 0.62
CA ARG A 292 5.41 -17.39 0.61
C ARG A 292 5.34 -16.75 2.00
N PHE A 293 4.24 -16.95 2.70
CA PHE A 293 4.04 -16.43 4.07
C PHE A 293 5.05 -17.01 5.05
N GLU A 294 5.26 -18.34 5.03
CA GLU A 294 6.22 -19.03 5.89
C GLU A 294 7.66 -18.53 5.65
N ASN A 295 8.05 -18.37 4.38
CA ASN A 295 9.37 -17.83 4.03
C ASN A 295 9.57 -16.40 4.53
N LYS A 296 8.56 -15.52 4.40
CA LYS A 296 8.61 -14.17 4.92
C LYS A 296 8.72 -14.16 6.45
N LYS A 297 7.98 -15.03 7.14
CA LYS A 297 8.01 -15.16 8.60
C LYS A 297 9.37 -15.67 9.09
N MET A 298 9.98 -16.61 8.40
CA MET A 298 11.36 -17.05 8.72
C MET A 298 12.36 -15.90 8.59
N ASN A 299 12.29 -15.13 7.50
CA ASN A 299 13.14 -13.96 7.33
C ASN A 299 12.94 -12.92 8.45
N TYR A 300 11.70 -12.69 8.87
CA TYR A 300 11.40 -11.80 10.00
C TYR A 300 12.05 -12.27 11.30
N LEU A 301 12.06 -13.57 11.58
CA LEU A 301 12.68 -14.13 12.78
C LEU A 301 14.21 -14.02 12.80
N LEU A 302 14.85 -13.96 11.62
CA LEU A 302 16.31 -13.77 11.50
C LEU A 302 16.76 -12.36 11.90
N PHE A 303 15.88 -11.37 11.85
CA PHE A 303 16.16 -9.97 12.22
C PHE A 303 15.62 -9.62 13.62
N LYS A 304 15.62 -10.59 14.55
CA LYS A 304 15.32 -10.29 15.95
C LYS A 304 16.32 -9.25 16.50
N ASP A 305 15.76 -8.18 17.12
CA ASP A 305 16.52 -7.14 17.82
C ASP A 305 17.26 -7.70 19.03
#